data_9cc0fffe51387a95f395ca74d4d3218b
#
_entry.id   9cc0fffe51387a95f395ca74d4d3218b
#
_cell.length_a   1.000
_cell.length_b   1.000
_cell.length_c   1.000
_cell.angle_alpha   90.00
_cell.angle_beta   90.00
_cell.angle_gamma   90.00
#
_symmetry.space_group_name_H-M   'P 1'
#
loop_
_entity.id
_entity.type
_entity.pdbx_description
1 polymer ?
#
loop_
_entity_poly.entity_id
_entity_poly.type
_entity_poly.pdbx_seq_one_letter_code
_entity_poly.pdbx_strand_id
1 'polypeptide(L)'
;MAVAAPDLTALALLGQRVRPVSAATERMLTVPGALAGLLPHGGLQRGSLVATGGGAASTLALALVGPTTAAGGWVAVVGLPHLGLVAAAELGVDLERVLLVADPGPARWAASVAALLDAVEAVLTCPPRPVAVGVQRRLLAQARERGSVLVQVGGPTGRWATAPDLVVTATTATWRGLGEGHGHLRGRLAQVAVTGRRGADRPRRAHLWLPSPSGGIAPVAVDGTVSGVGAPSVVDPSAIGPAGRPRFEEAG
;
A
#
# COMPACT_ATOMS: atom_id res chain seq x y z
N MET A 1 24.34 -16.53 3.55
CA MET A 1 24.26 -15.51 4.62
C MET A 1 22.96 -15.75 5.37
N ALA A 2 23.02 -16.20 6.62
CA ALA A 2 21.83 -16.41 7.44
C ALA A 2 21.34 -15.03 7.91
N VAL A 3 20.13 -14.64 7.49
CA VAL A 3 19.45 -13.45 8.01
C VAL A 3 19.05 -13.78 9.45
N ALA A 4 19.59 -13.03 10.41
CA ALA A 4 19.29 -13.21 11.82
C ALA A 4 17.76 -13.05 12.04
N ALA A 5 17.16 -13.95 12.83
CA ALA A 5 15.78 -13.87 13.22
C ALA A 5 15.53 -12.55 13.99
N PRO A 6 14.43 -11.83 13.69
CA PRO A 6 14.13 -10.59 14.41
C PRO A 6 13.94 -10.91 15.90
N ASP A 7 14.69 -10.18 16.74
CA ASP A 7 14.59 -10.28 18.18
C ASP A 7 13.29 -9.62 18.63
N LEU A 8 12.31 -10.42 19.06
CA LEU A 8 11.02 -9.92 19.56
C LEU A 8 11.19 -9.04 20.79
N THR A 9 12.27 -9.20 21.55
CA THR A 9 12.62 -8.36 22.69
C THR A 9 13.05 -6.96 22.22
N ALA A 10 13.79 -6.88 21.12
CA ALA A 10 14.17 -5.61 20.50
C ALA A 10 12.94 -4.87 19.94
N LEU A 11 11.98 -5.60 19.36
CA LEU A 11 10.69 -5.03 18.92
C LEU A 11 9.84 -4.53 20.09
N ALA A 12 9.83 -5.24 21.21
CA ALA A 12 9.11 -4.81 22.42
C ALA A 12 9.75 -3.55 23.06
N LEU A 13 11.08 -3.44 23.05
CA LEU A 13 11.82 -2.27 23.51
C LEU A 13 11.62 -1.05 22.59
N LEU A 14 11.53 -1.26 21.28
CA LEU A 14 11.12 -0.23 20.32
C LEU A 14 9.69 0.25 20.60
N GLY A 15 8.76 -0.66 20.89
CA GLY A 15 7.39 -0.34 21.27
C GLY A 15 7.27 0.53 22.53
N GLN A 16 8.22 0.42 23.48
CA GLN A 16 8.26 1.30 24.67
C GLN A 16 8.78 2.71 24.35
N ARG A 17 9.61 2.86 23.31
CA ARG A 17 10.17 4.16 22.89
C ARG A 17 9.27 4.89 21.89
N VAL A 18 8.48 4.16 21.12
CA VAL A 18 7.50 4.70 20.17
C VAL A 18 6.15 4.68 20.86
N ARG A 19 5.88 5.66 21.71
CA ARG A 19 4.53 5.86 22.23
C ARG A 19 3.64 6.31 21.07
N PRO A 20 2.54 5.60 20.74
CA PRO A 20 1.51 6.20 19.92
C PRO A 20 1.03 7.46 20.64
N VAL A 21 1.03 8.59 19.95
CA VAL A 21 0.46 9.82 20.46
C VAL A 21 -1.04 9.59 20.60
N SER A 22 -1.46 9.10 21.75
CA SER A 22 -2.86 8.93 22.09
C SER A 22 -3.42 10.28 22.56
N ALA A 23 -3.59 11.17 21.61
CA ALA A 23 -4.53 12.25 21.79
C ALA A 23 -5.88 11.77 21.30
N ALA A 24 -6.89 11.82 22.15
CA ALA A 24 -8.30 11.51 21.81
C ALA A 24 -8.85 12.40 20.68
N THR A 25 -8.06 13.28 20.12
CA THR A 25 -8.41 14.26 19.09
C THR A 25 -8.10 13.79 17.68
N GLU A 26 -7.15 12.88 17.45
CA GLU A 26 -6.83 12.41 16.08
C GLU A 26 -7.36 11.00 15.85
N ARG A 27 -8.65 10.91 15.52
CA ARG A 27 -9.27 9.63 15.10
C ARG A 27 -8.86 9.18 13.71
N MET A 28 -8.07 9.98 12.99
CA MET A 28 -7.76 9.77 11.57
C MET A 28 -6.26 9.87 11.33
N LEU A 29 -5.74 9.00 10.44
CA LEU A 29 -4.44 9.21 9.80
C LEU A 29 -4.63 10.02 8.53
N THR A 30 -3.78 11.03 8.36
CA THR A 30 -3.76 11.87 7.15
C THR A 30 -3.32 11.06 5.94
N VAL A 31 -3.93 11.33 4.81
CA VAL A 31 -3.60 10.73 3.50
C VAL A 31 -3.30 11.84 2.49
N PRO A 32 -2.67 11.53 1.33
CA PRO A 32 -2.48 12.52 0.28
C PRO A 32 -3.78 13.18 -0.13
N GLY A 33 -3.77 14.50 -0.37
CA GLY A 33 -4.96 15.28 -0.71
C GLY A 33 -5.73 14.72 -1.91
N ALA A 34 -5.00 14.17 -2.91
CA ALA A 34 -5.62 13.53 -4.07
C ALA A 34 -6.46 12.29 -3.72
N LEU A 35 -6.18 11.61 -2.60
CA LEU A 35 -6.96 10.47 -2.10
C LEU A 35 -8.01 10.89 -1.07
N ALA A 36 -7.80 11.99 -0.36
CA ALA A 36 -8.67 12.43 0.73
C ALA A 36 -10.13 12.58 0.28
N GLY A 37 -10.37 13.15 -0.90
CA GLY A 37 -11.72 13.32 -1.47
C GLY A 37 -12.45 12.00 -1.77
N LEU A 38 -11.72 10.90 -1.92
CA LEU A 38 -12.29 9.57 -2.15
C LEU A 38 -12.66 8.86 -0.85
N LEU A 39 -12.01 9.21 0.26
CA LEU A 39 -12.23 8.58 1.55
C LEU A 39 -13.43 9.21 2.29
N PRO A 40 -14.23 8.44 3.05
CA PRO A 40 -15.45 8.94 3.69
C PRO A 40 -15.22 10.14 4.61
N HIS A 41 -14.07 10.16 5.30
CA HIS A 41 -13.73 11.18 6.30
C HIS A 41 -12.43 11.93 5.95
N GLY A 42 -11.98 11.87 4.69
CA GLY A 42 -10.76 12.53 4.24
C GLY A 42 -9.46 11.90 4.71
N GLY A 43 -9.50 10.74 5.40
CA GLY A 43 -8.35 10.05 5.94
C GLY A 43 -8.64 8.59 6.27
N LEU A 44 -7.67 7.88 6.89
CA LEU A 44 -7.86 6.52 7.38
C LEU A 44 -8.29 6.56 8.85
N GLN A 45 -9.43 5.94 9.15
CA GLN A 45 -9.90 5.83 10.53
C GLN A 45 -8.94 4.94 11.34
N ARG A 46 -8.49 5.44 12.49
CA ARG A 46 -7.68 4.64 13.42
C ARG A 46 -8.43 3.40 13.89
N GLY A 47 -7.72 2.29 14.02
CA GLY A 47 -8.32 1.00 14.37
C GLY A 47 -9.05 0.31 13.23
N SER A 48 -8.95 0.80 11.99
CA SER A 48 -9.60 0.19 10.82
C SER A 48 -8.73 -0.83 10.12
N LEU A 49 -9.40 -1.73 9.38
CA LEU A 49 -8.81 -2.61 8.38
C LEU A 49 -9.02 -2.01 7.00
N VAL A 50 -7.93 -1.70 6.32
CA VAL A 50 -7.91 -1.19 4.94
C VAL A 50 -7.32 -2.26 4.04
N ALA A 51 -7.92 -2.51 2.87
CA ALA A 51 -7.32 -3.35 1.84
C ALA A 51 -6.96 -2.51 0.62
N THR A 52 -5.77 -2.73 0.08
CA THR A 52 -5.36 -2.15 -1.21
C THR A 52 -5.29 -3.23 -2.27
N GLY A 53 -5.79 -2.97 -3.47
CA GLY A 53 -5.89 -3.99 -4.52
C GLY A 53 -5.62 -3.47 -5.92
N GLY A 54 -5.68 -4.40 -6.89
CA GLY A 54 -5.37 -4.13 -8.29
C GLY A 54 -3.88 -4.06 -8.57
N GLY A 55 -3.51 -3.70 -9.80
CA GLY A 55 -2.11 -3.65 -10.26
C GLY A 55 -1.21 -2.61 -9.57
N ALA A 56 -1.76 -1.82 -8.65
CA ALA A 56 -1.04 -0.80 -7.89
C ALA A 56 -1.21 -0.93 -6.37
N ALA A 57 -1.52 -2.12 -5.87
CA ALA A 57 -1.82 -2.35 -4.46
C ALA A 57 -0.73 -1.82 -3.51
N SER A 58 0.55 -2.15 -3.79
CA SER A 58 1.68 -1.69 -2.98
C SER A 58 1.87 -0.17 -3.07
N THR A 59 1.73 0.40 -4.27
CA THR A 59 1.81 1.85 -4.49
C THR A 59 0.73 2.60 -3.70
N LEU A 60 -0.51 2.09 -3.72
CA LEU A 60 -1.61 2.65 -2.94
C LEU A 60 -1.35 2.54 -1.44
N ALA A 61 -0.89 1.39 -0.96
CA ALA A 61 -0.59 1.19 0.45
C ALA A 61 0.48 2.15 0.96
N LEU A 62 1.58 2.31 0.21
CA LEU A 62 2.65 3.25 0.54
C LEU A 62 2.16 4.69 0.54
N ALA A 63 1.43 5.08 -0.50
CA ALA A 63 0.90 6.43 -0.60
C ALA A 63 -0.06 6.79 0.53
N LEU A 64 -0.91 5.85 0.96
CA LEU A 64 -1.84 6.07 2.06
C LEU A 64 -1.13 6.37 3.39
N VAL A 65 0.11 5.88 3.59
CA VAL A 65 0.85 6.06 4.84
C VAL A 65 1.99 7.10 4.74
N GLY A 66 2.30 7.59 3.53
CA GLY A 66 3.34 8.60 3.32
C GLY A 66 3.20 9.81 4.24
N PRO A 67 2.05 10.50 4.31
CA PRO A 67 1.86 11.64 5.19
C PRO A 67 2.04 11.32 6.68
N THR A 68 1.74 10.09 7.11
CA THR A 68 1.96 9.65 8.50
C THR A 68 3.45 9.63 8.82
N THR A 69 4.28 9.07 7.93
CA THR A 69 5.74 9.03 8.13
C THR A 69 6.36 10.42 8.03
N ALA A 70 5.93 11.23 7.07
CA ALA A 70 6.37 12.61 6.91
C ALA A 70 6.04 13.49 8.13
N ALA A 71 4.97 13.17 8.86
CA ALA A 71 4.62 13.81 10.13
C ALA A 71 5.36 13.23 11.35
N GLY A 72 6.34 12.34 11.16
CA GLY A 72 7.13 11.71 12.20
C GLY A 72 6.53 10.47 12.84
N GLY A 73 5.37 10.01 12.36
CA GLY A 73 4.75 8.74 12.78
C GLY A 73 5.51 7.54 12.24
N TRP A 74 5.41 6.41 12.93
CA TRP A 74 6.04 5.16 12.50
C TRP A 74 5.08 4.27 11.74
N VAL A 75 5.61 3.59 10.72
CA VAL A 75 4.88 2.60 9.93
C VAL A 75 5.70 1.31 9.85
N ALA A 76 5.04 0.17 9.91
CA ALA A 76 5.68 -1.12 9.73
C ALA A 76 5.21 -1.81 8.44
N VAL A 77 6.11 -2.53 7.80
CA VAL A 77 5.85 -3.36 6.62
C VAL A 77 6.24 -4.79 6.93
N VAL A 78 5.29 -5.72 6.79
CA VAL A 78 5.46 -7.12 7.18
C VAL A 78 5.11 -8.05 6.03
N GLY A 79 6.05 -8.89 5.61
CA GLY A 79 5.83 -9.91 4.59
C GLY A 79 5.68 -9.36 3.17
N LEU A 80 6.33 -8.24 2.87
CA LEU A 80 6.39 -7.61 1.55
C LEU A 80 7.86 -7.47 1.09
N PRO A 81 8.57 -8.58 0.80
CA PRO A 81 10.01 -8.57 0.53
C PRO A 81 10.40 -7.83 -0.75
N HIS A 82 9.46 -7.66 -1.68
CA HIS A 82 9.69 -6.98 -2.97
C HIS A 82 9.22 -5.52 -2.98
N LEU A 83 9.04 -4.91 -1.81
CA LEU A 83 8.65 -3.51 -1.73
C LEU A 83 9.80 -2.61 -2.20
N GLY A 84 9.54 -1.79 -3.23
CA GLY A 84 10.52 -0.83 -3.75
C GLY A 84 10.68 0.37 -2.80
N LEU A 85 11.83 0.46 -2.10
CA LEU A 85 12.06 1.56 -1.16
C LEU A 85 12.23 2.91 -1.86
N VAL A 86 12.86 2.93 -3.04
CA VAL A 86 12.97 4.16 -3.84
C VAL A 86 11.58 4.65 -4.25
N ALA A 87 10.71 3.75 -4.72
CA ALA A 87 9.34 4.10 -5.05
C ALA A 87 8.54 4.54 -3.82
N ALA A 88 8.84 4.02 -2.63
CA ALA A 88 8.23 4.48 -1.38
C ALA A 88 8.63 5.93 -1.08
N ALA A 89 9.91 6.27 -1.20
CA ALA A 89 10.39 7.63 -1.00
C ALA A 89 9.78 8.60 -2.03
N GLU A 90 9.69 8.21 -3.30
CA GLU A 90 9.01 8.98 -4.35
C GLU A 90 7.52 9.23 -4.07
N LEU A 91 6.87 8.34 -3.33
CA LEU A 91 5.49 8.49 -2.87
C LEU A 91 5.35 9.33 -1.58
N GLY A 92 6.45 9.88 -1.08
CA GLY A 92 6.47 10.74 0.10
C GLY A 92 6.57 9.97 1.42
N VAL A 93 7.01 8.72 1.41
CA VAL A 93 7.29 7.95 2.62
C VAL A 93 8.66 8.32 3.16
N ASP A 94 8.72 8.77 4.41
CA ASP A 94 9.98 8.93 5.13
C ASP A 94 10.50 7.55 5.56
N LEU A 95 11.57 7.11 4.88
CA LEU A 95 12.15 5.77 5.10
C LEU A 95 12.77 5.60 6.49
N GLU A 96 13.17 6.67 7.17
CA GLU A 96 13.67 6.63 8.55
C GLU A 96 12.58 6.30 9.57
N ARG A 97 11.32 6.37 9.14
CA ARG A 97 10.11 6.06 9.93
C ARG A 97 9.44 4.75 9.51
N VAL A 98 10.16 3.89 8.79
CA VAL A 98 9.63 2.60 8.32
C VAL A 98 10.40 1.43 8.95
N LEU A 99 9.66 0.53 9.58
CA LEU A 99 10.16 -0.74 10.09
C LEU A 99 9.87 -1.85 9.07
N LEU A 100 10.91 -2.53 8.58
CA LEU A 100 10.77 -3.60 7.60
C LEU A 100 10.98 -4.97 8.25
N VAL A 101 9.96 -5.83 8.17
CA VAL A 101 10.02 -7.24 8.51
C VAL A 101 9.75 -8.03 7.22
N ALA A 102 10.80 -8.27 6.44
CA ALA A 102 10.69 -8.78 5.08
C ALA A 102 10.00 -10.15 5.00
N ASP A 103 10.48 -11.10 5.80
CA ASP A 103 9.86 -12.43 5.89
C ASP A 103 9.91 -12.99 7.31
N PRO A 104 8.83 -12.81 8.10
CA PRO A 104 8.75 -13.40 9.44
C PRO A 104 8.45 -14.91 9.40
N GLY A 105 8.15 -15.45 8.22
CA GLY A 105 7.62 -16.80 8.03
C GLY A 105 6.18 -16.98 8.56
N PRO A 106 5.47 -18.02 8.07
CA PRO A 106 4.04 -18.20 8.39
C PRO A 106 3.75 -18.39 9.88
N ALA A 107 4.67 -18.99 10.63
CA ALA A 107 4.49 -19.26 12.07
C ALA A 107 4.58 -17.99 12.92
N ARG A 108 5.44 -17.05 12.55
CA ARG A 108 5.70 -15.82 13.32
C ARG A 108 4.94 -14.59 12.81
N TRP A 109 4.39 -14.65 11.59
CA TRP A 109 3.72 -13.52 10.96
C TRP A 109 2.69 -12.84 11.87
N ALA A 110 1.78 -13.60 12.46
CA ALA A 110 0.72 -13.04 13.31
C ALA A 110 1.26 -12.37 14.58
N ALA A 111 2.30 -12.98 15.19
CA ALA A 111 2.93 -12.42 16.39
C ALA A 111 3.71 -11.13 16.03
N SER A 112 4.39 -11.10 14.88
CA SER A 112 5.08 -9.90 14.40
C SER A 112 4.10 -8.77 14.13
N VAL A 113 2.98 -9.05 13.44
CA VAL A 113 1.94 -8.04 13.19
C VAL A 113 1.36 -7.52 14.51
N ALA A 114 1.06 -8.41 15.47
CA ALA A 114 0.54 -8.02 16.77
C ALA A 114 1.51 -7.09 17.52
N ALA A 115 2.79 -7.48 17.63
CA ALA A 115 3.80 -6.65 18.30
C ALA A 115 3.94 -5.27 17.66
N LEU A 116 3.85 -5.18 16.33
CA LEU A 116 3.96 -3.91 15.60
C LEU A 116 2.71 -3.04 15.75
N LEU A 117 1.51 -3.63 15.83
CA LEU A 117 0.28 -2.88 16.09
C LEU A 117 0.32 -2.14 17.44
N ASP A 118 1.10 -2.60 18.40
CA ASP A 118 1.30 -1.92 19.68
C ASP A 118 2.25 -0.71 19.59
N ALA A 119 3.08 -0.66 18.55
CA ALA A 119 4.22 0.24 18.46
C ALA A 119 4.09 1.33 17.39
N VAL A 120 3.30 1.12 16.34
CA VAL A 120 3.27 1.99 15.16
C VAL A 120 1.87 2.44 14.77
N GLU A 121 1.80 3.51 13.99
CA GLU A 121 0.55 4.12 13.51
C GLU A 121 -0.17 3.26 12.46
N ALA A 122 0.59 2.58 11.60
CA ALA A 122 0.04 1.70 10.59
C ALA A 122 0.94 0.49 10.32
N VAL A 123 0.34 -0.66 10.06
CA VAL A 123 1.02 -1.89 9.66
C VAL A 123 0.54 -2.31 8.27
N LEU A 124 1.44 -2.26 7.28
CA LEU A 124 1.21 -2.78 5.94
C LEU A 124 1.61 -4.25 5.91
N THR A 125 0.72 -5.12 5.45
CA THR A 125 1.04 -6.55 5.46
C THR A 125 0.35 -7.32 4.35
N CYS A 126 1.02 -8.40 3.92
CA CYS A 126 0.44 -9.44 3.07
C CYS A 126 0.61 -10.78 3.80
N PRO A 127 -0.48 -11.41 4.26
CA PRO A 127 -0.38 -12.70 4.92
C PRO A 127 0.23 -13.77 3.99
N PRO A 128 1.20 -14.57 4.45
CA PRO A 128 1.84 -15.60 3.62
C PRO A 128 0.89 -16.78 3.30
N ARG A 129 -0.15 -16.98 4.10
CA ARG A 129 -1.17 -18.02 3.96
C ARG A 129 -2.51 -17.55 4.53
N PRO A 130 -3.62 -18.28 4.30
CA PRO A 130 -4.90 -17.98 4.93
C PRO A 130 -4.78 -17.85 6.45
N VAL A 131 -5.33 -16.78 7.00
CA VAL A 131 -5.27 -16.46 8.44
C VAL A 131 -6.53 -16.96 9.09
N ALA A 132 -6.41 -17.72 10.19
CA ALA A 132 -7.57 -18.19 10.95
C ALA A 132 -8.41 -17.02 11.50
N VAL A 133 -9.74 -17.14 11.43
CA VAL A 133 -10.68 -16.06 11.80
C VAL A 133 -10.45 -15.56 13.24
N GLY A 134 -10.11 -16.44 14.18
CA GLY A 134 -9.79 -16.07 15.56
C GLY A 134 -8.55 -15.17 15.65
N VAL A 135 -7.51 -15.44 14.84
CA VAL A 135 -6.30 -14.60 14.76
C VAL A 135 -6.65 -13.23 14.15
N GLN A 136 -7.43 -13.20 13.06
CA GLN A 136 -7.88 -11.95 12.45
C GLN A 136 -8.63 -11.07 13.44
N ARG A 137 -9.61 -11.64 14.15
CA ARG A 137 -10.40 -10.92 15.16
C ARG A 137 -9.52 -10.32 16.26
N ARG A 138 -8.52 -11.07 16.73
CA ARG A 138 -7.59 -10.60 17.75
C ARG A 138 -6.74 -9.45 17.25
N LEU A 139 -6.13 -9.56 16.05
CA LEU A 139 -5.35 -8.48 15.45
C LEU A 139 -6.20 -7.22 15.24
N LEU A 140 -7.44 -7.35 14.78
CA LEU A 140 -8.34 -6.22 14.58
C LEU A 140 -8.80 -5.59 15.90
N ALA A 141 -9.01 -6.39 16.95
CA ALA A 141 -9.32 -5.89 18.28
C ALA A 141 -8.15 -5.06 18.82
N GLN A 142 -6.93 -5.58 18.69
CA GLN A 142 -5.70 -4.89 19.10
C GLN A 142 -5.48 -3.60 18.29
N ALA A 143 -5.66 -3.63 16.96
CA ALA A 143 -5.58 -2.42 16.14
C ALA A 143 -6.55 -1.33 16.62
N ARG A 144 -7.79 -1.70 17.00
CA ARG A 144 -8.79 -0.76 17.53
C ARG A 144 -8.38 -0.22 18.89
N GLU A 145 -7.88 -1.07 19.78
CA GLU A 145 -7.44 -0.68 21.11
C GLU A 145 -6.26 0.29 21.07
N ARG A 146 -5.31 0.04 20.17
CA ARG A 146 -4.10 0.86 20.00
C ARG A 146 -4.28 2.06 19.07
N GLY A 147 -5.37 2.09 18.31
CA GLY A 147 -5.59 3.13 17.31
C GLY A 147 -4.70 3.00 16.07
N SER A 148 -4.10 1.82 15.84
CA SER A 148 -3.26 1.56 14.67
C SER A 148 -4.12 1.17 13.47
N VAL A 149 -3.70 1.51 12.25
CA VAL A 149 -4.37 1.09 11.02
C VAL A 149 -3.71 -0.19 10.47
N LEU A 150 -4.50 -1.21 10.20
CA LEU A 150 -4.01 -2.42 9.54
C LEU A 150 -4.31 -2.35 8.05
N VAL A 151 -3.27 -2.34 7.22
CA VAL A 151 -3.38 -2.27 5.75
C VAL A 151 -3.02 -3.61 5.14
N GLN A 152 -4.00 -4.29 4.56
CA GLN A 152 -3.80 -5.51 3.79
C GLN A 152 -3.43 -5.14 2.35
N VAL A 153 -2.24 -5.53 1.91
CA VAL A 153 -1.73 -5.26 0.57
C VAL A 153 -2.01 -6.46 -0.35
N GLY A 154 -2.53 -6.20 -1.55
CA GLY A 154 -2.84 -7.22 -2.55
C GLY A 154 -4.33 -7.57 -2.67
N GLY A 155 -5.21 -6.82 -2.00
CA GLY A 155 -6.66 -6.98 -2.08
C GLY A 155 -7.21 -8.15 -1.26
N PRO A 156 -8.53 -8.37 -1.33
CA PRO A 156 -9.19 -9.49 -0.69
C PRO A 156 -8.85 -10.80 -1.41
N THR A 157 -7.72 -11.41 -1.04
CA THR A 157 -7.14 -12.58 -1.70
C THR A 157 -7.65 -13.92 -1.16
N GLY A 158 -8.76 -13.95 -0.40
CA GLY A 158 -9.20 -15.15 0.32
C GLY A 158 -8.29 -15.56 1.49
N ARG A 159 -7.12 -14.93 1.65
CA ARG A 159 -6.23 -15.15 2.79
C ARG A 159 -6.73 -14.47 4.06
N TRP A 160 -7.65 -13.53 3.91
CA TRP A 160 -8.26 -12.75 4.97
C TRP A 160 -9.78 -12.79 4.81
N ALA A 161 -10.49 -13.45 5.73
CA ALA A 161 -11.94 -13.66 5.64
C ALA A 161 -12.75 -12.46 6.15
N THR A 162 -12.20 -11.67 7.07
CA THR A 162 -12.89 -10.50 7.61
C THR A 162 -12.95 -9.39 6.54
N ALA A 163 -14.15 -8.91 6.25
CA ALA A 163 -14.35 -7.83 5.29
C ALA A 163 -13.67 -6.54 5.78
N PRO A 164 -12.85 -5.87 4.94
CA PRO A 164 -12.22 -4.61 5.28
C PRO A 164 -13.26 -3.50 5.55
N ASP A 165 -12.86 -2.52 6.35
CA ASP A 165 -13.64 -1.29 6.52
C ASP A 165 -13.56 -0.42 5.25
N LEU A 166 -12.38 -0.41 4.60
CA LEU A 166 -12.15 0.26 3.32
C LEU A 166 -11.39 -0.66 2.35
N VAL A 167 -11.76 -0.60 1.08
CA VAL A 167 -11.04 -1.22 -0.03
C VAL A 167 -10.67 -0.12 -1.02
N VAL A 168 -9.38 0.07 -1.26
CA VAL A 168 -8.83 1.03 -2.21
C VAL A 168 -8.20 0.24 -3.35
N THR A 169 -8.73 0.37 -4.55
CA THR A 169 -8.26 -0.38 -5.72
C THR A 169 -7.83 0.55 -6.83
N ALA A 170 -6.77 0.18 -7.54
CA ALA A 170 -6.42 0.81 -8.81
C ALA A 170 -6.75 -0.16 -9.94
N THR A 171 -7.69 0.25 -10.78
CA THR A 171 -8.09 -0.44 -12.00
C THR A 171 -7.64 0.39 -13.20
N THR A 172 -7.48 -0.23 -14.36
CA THR A 172 -7.05 0.45 -15.59
C THR A 172 -5.84 1.38 -15.36
N ALA A 173 -4.63 0.90 -15.61
CA ALA A 173 -3.43 1.72 -15.44
C ALA A 173 -2.70 1.83 -16.79
N THR A 174 -2.44 3.07 -17.23
CA THR A 174 -1.66 3.36 -18.42
C THR A 174 -0.38 4.08 -18.02
N TRP A 175 0.76 3.49 -18.37
CA TRP A 175 2.05 4.14 -18.19
C TRP A 175 2.29 5.19 -19.26
N ARG A 176 2.94 6.28 -18.88
CA ARG A 176 3.37 7.35 -19.76
C ARG A 176 4.90 7.45 -19.77
N GLY A 177 5.46 7.91 -20.91
CA GLY A 177 6.90 8.17 -21.06
C GLY A 177 7.62 7.15 -21.93
N LEU A 178 6.96 6.09 -22.40
CA LEU A 178 7.51 5.18 -23.41
C LEU A 178 7.10 5.64 -24.80
N GLY A 179 8.07 5.70 -25.72
CA GLY A 179 7.87 5.82 -27.15
C GLY A 179 8.11 4.49 -27.86
N GLU A 180 8.14 4.47 -29.17
CA GLU A 180 8.45 3.27 -29.96
C GLU A 180 9.92 2.88 -29.77
N GLY A 181 10.18 1.85 -28.95
CA GLY A 181 11.52 1.33 -28.69
C GLY A 181 12.44 2.19 -27.83
N HIS A 182 11.96 3.31 -27.27
CA HIS A 182 12.76 4.21 -26.43
C HIS A 182 11.93 4.90 -25.35
N GLY A 183 12.60 5.58 -24.41
CA GLY A 183 11.97 6.31 -23.31
C GLY A 183 12.06 5.58 -21.99
N HIS A 184 11.47 6.16 -20.95
CA HIS A 184 11.37 5.58 -19.61
C HIS A 184 10.02 5.91 -18.98
N LEU A 185 9.58 5.06 -18.08
CA LEU A 185 8.33 5.24 -17.35
C LEU A 185 8.41 6.50 -16.48
N ARG A 186 7.55 7.48 -16.73
CA ARG A 186 7.54 8.77 -16.01
C ARG A 186 6.39 8.87 -15.02
N GLY A 187 5.26 8.27 -15.36
CA GLY A 187 4.09 8.31 -14.50
C GLY A 187 3.05 7.30 -14.96
N ARG A 188 2.13 6.98 -14.08
CA ARG A 188 1.05 6.04 -14.36
C ARG A 188 -0.29 6.68 -14.08
N LEU A 189 -1.14 6.73 -15.10
CA LEU A 189 -2.53 7.13 -14.97
C LEU A 189 -3.35 5.92 -14.55
N ALA A 190 -4.08 6.02 -13.45
CA ALA A 190 -4.91 4.93 -12.94
C ALA A 190 -6.28 5.44 -12.51
N GLN A 191 -7.31 4.62 -12.69
CA GLN A 191 -8.59 4.83 -12.04
C GLN A 191 -8.54 4.24 -10.64
N VAL A 192 -8.64 5.08 -9.63
CA VAL A 192 -8.69 4.65 -8.22
C VAL A 192 -10.15 4.62 -7.79
N ALA A 193 -10.55 3.51 -7.18
CA ALA A 193 -11.87 3.32 -6.60
C ALA A 193 -11.76 3.02 -5.10
N VAL A 194 -12.63 3.63 -4.33
CA VAL A 194 -12.78 3.39 -2.89
C VAL A 194 -14.18 2.85 -2.63
N THR A 195 -14.23 1.72 -1.94
CA THR A 195 -15.46 1.06 -1.48
C THR A 195 -15.26 0.60 -0.04
N GLY A 196 -16.32 0.23 0.64
CA GLY A 196 -16.20 -0.31 2.00
C GLY A 196 -17.49 -0.15 2.79
N ARG A 197 -17.32 -0.04 4.10
CA ARG A 197 -18.38 0.17 5.08
C ARG A 197 -18.25 1.54 5.73
N ARG A 198 -19.18 1.92 6.58
CA ARG A 198 -19.11 3.16 7.37
C ARG A 198 -18.93 4.43 6.52
N GLY A 199 -19.78 4.59 5.50
CA GLY A 199 -19.77 5.75 4.63
C GLY A 199 -19.02 5.57 3.32
N ALA A 200 -18.46 4.37 3.05
CA ALA A 200 -17.87 3.97 1.78
C ALA A 200 -18.70 2.91 1.03
N ASP A 201 -19.97 2.73 1.41
CA ASP A 201 -20.95 1.85 0.79
C ASP A 201 -21.27 2.28 -0.66
N ARG A 202 -21.19 3.58 -0.96
CA ARG A 202 -21.24 4.10 -2.33
C ARG A 202 -19.82 4.22 -2.89
N PRO A 203 -19.49 3.49 -3.99
CA PRO A 203 -18.17 3.56 -4.62
C PRO A 203 -17.84 4.99 -5.07
N ARG A 204 -16.69 5.51 -4.62
CA ARG A 204 -16.12 6.76 -5.12
C ARG A 204 -14.97 6.44 -6.06
N ARG A 205 -14.87 7.15 -7.17
CA ARG A 205 -13.84 6.91 -8.19
C ARG A 205 -13.22 8.23 -8.63
N ALA A 206 -11.91 8.20 -8.91
CA ALA A 206 -11.21 9.30 -9.56
C ALA A 206 -10.10 8.76 -10.46
N HIS A 207 -9.73 9.55 -11.47
CA HIS A 207 -8.51 9.31 -12.24
C HIS A 207 -7.37 10.08 -11.57
N LEU A 208 -6.32 9.37 -11.23
CA LEU A 208 -5.17 9.90 -10.52
C LEU A 208 -3.88 9.47 -11.22
N TRP A 209 -2.87 10.31 -11.11
CA TRP A 209 -1.50 9.90 -11.34
C TRP A 209 -1.01 9.08 -10.15
N LEU A 210 -0.47 7.87 -10.40
CA LEU A 210 -0.08 6.90 -9.38
C LEU A 210 1.11 6.01 -9.84
N PRO A 211 2.39 6.43 -9.76
CA PRO A 211 2.85 7.76 -9.35
C PRO A 211 2.64 8.84 -10.43
N SER A 212 2.79 10.10 -10.05
CA SER A 212 2.84 11.22 -10.97
C SER A 212 4.25 11.36 -11.58
N PRO A 213 4.41 12.07 -12.70
CA PRO A 213 5.74 12.34 -13.28
C PRO A 213 6.70 13.10 -12.35
N SER A 214 6.17 13.80 -11.36
CA SER A 214 6.94 14.54 -10.34
C SER A 214 7.06 13.78 -9.01
N GLY A 215 6.67 12.51 -8.97
CA GLY A 215 6.55 11.72 -7.74
C GLY A 215 5.19 11.90 -7.07
N GLY A 216 4.93 11.07 -6.06
CA GLY A 216 3.70 11.12 -5.29
C GLY A 216 2.44 10.73 -6.07
N ILE A 217 1.28 11.09 -5.49
CA ILE A 217 -0.03 10.96 -6.13
C ILE A 217 -0.57 12.36 -6.45
N ALA A 218 -1.09 12.53 -7.65
CA ALA A 218 -1.68 13.79 -8.08
C ALA A 218 -3.04 13.59 -8.77
N PRO A 219 -3.97 14.53 -8.64
CA PRO A 219 -5.18 14.53 -9.46
C PRO A 219 -4.80 14.71 -10.93
N VAL A 220 -5.61 14.12 -11.80
CA VAL A 220 -5.52 14.42 -13.23
C VAL A 220 -6.23 15.74 -13.44
N ALA A 221 -5.49 16.75 -13.94
CA ALA A 221 -6.11 18.00 -14.36
C ALA A 221 -7.12 17.72 -15.50
N VAL A 222 -8.35 18.15 -15.32
CA VAL A 222 -9.41 18.06 -16.33
C VAL A 222 -9.29 19.29 -17.25
N ASP A 223 -8.09 19.55 -17.75
CA ASP A 223 -7.92 20.55 -18.80
C ASP A 223 -8.13 19.87 -20.14
N GLY A 224 -9.22 20.27 -20.80
CA GLY A 224 -9.64 19.77 -22.11
C GLY A 224 -8.73 20.13 -23.28
N THR A 225 -7.42 20.15 -23.09
CA THR A 225 -6.45 20.32 -24.17
C THR A 225 -5.27 19.39 -23.97
N VAL A 226 -5.42 18.15 -24.45
CA VAL A 226 -4.27 17.32 -24.75
C VAL A 226 -3.66 17.82 -26.07
N SER A 227 -2.80 18.85 -25.97
CA SER A 227 -1.94 19.22 -27.08
C SER A 227 -0.91 18.13 -27.30
N GLY A 228 -1.00 17.47 -28.41
CA GLY A 228 0.04 16.89 -29.22
C GLY A 228 1.12 16.05 -28.54
N VAL A 229 0.82 14.81 -28.17
CA VAL A 229 1.79 13.72 -28.20
C VAL A 229 1.05 12.46 -28.63
N GLY A 230 1.58 11.75 -29.61
CA GLY A 230 1.00 10.65 -30.35
C GLY A 230 0.11 9.67 -29.59
N ALA A 231 -0.83 9.10 -30.30
CA ALA A 231 -1.79 8.13 -29.79
C ALA A 231 -1.11 7.05 -28.92
N PRO A 232 -1.65 6.72 -27.75
CA PRO A 232 -1.06 5.70 -26.89
C PRO A 232 -1.23 4.33 -27.53
N SER A 233 -0.11 3.63 -27.77
CA SER A 233 -0.17 2.18 -27.98
C SER A 233 -0.70 1.55 -26.70
N VAL A 234 -1.92 1.07 -26.75
CA VAL A 234 -2.52 0.27 -25.66
C VAL A 234 -1.81 -1.07 -25.68
N VAL A 235 -0.90 -1.30 -24.77
CA VAL A 235 -0.40 -2.66 -24.53
C VAL A 235 -1.47 -3.37 -23.71
N ASP A 236 -2.21 -4.26 -24.37
CA ASP A 236 -3.18 -5.15 -23.73
C ASP A 236 -2.42 -6.10 -22.78
N PRO A 237 -2.69 -6.08 -21.47
CA PRO A 237 -2.03 -6.98 -20.53
C PRO A 237 -2.37 -8.46 -20.75
N SER A 238 -3.37 -8.79 -21.57
CA SER A 238 -3.69 -10.17 -21.97
C SER A 238 -2.75 -10.74 -23.05
N ALA A 239 -1.91 -9.90 -23.67
CA ALA A 239 -0.93 -10.34 -24.68
C ALA A 239 0.37 -10.90 -24.08
N ILE A 240 0.57 -10.87 -22.76
CA ILE A 240 1.70 -11.50 -22.09
C ILE A 240 1.30 -12.92 -21.71
N GLY A 241 1.45 -13.84 -22.67
CA GLY A 241 1.32 -15.29 -22.43
C GLY A 241 2.38 -15.79 -21.43
N PRO A 242 2.18 -17.00 -20.82
CA PRO A 242 3.11 -17.55 -19.84
C PRO A 242 4.49 -17.74 -20.48
N ALA A 243 5.50 -17.19 -19.84
CA ALA A 243 6.91 -17.09 -20.20
C ALA A 243 7.43 -18.19 -21.14
N GLY A 244 7.52 -17.89 -22.43
CA GLY A 244 8.39 -18.59 -23.37
C GLY A 244 9.83 -18.11 -23.14
N ARG A 245 10.72 -19.03 -22.74
CA ARG A 245 12.17 -18.77 -22.67
C ARG A 245 12.69 -18.39 -24.06
N PRO A 246 13.47 -17.32 -24.23
CA PRO A 246 14.15 -17.08 -25.49
C PRO A 246 15.17 -18.22 -25.73
N ARG A 247 15.05 -18.92 -26.85
CA ARG A 247 16.12 -19.78 -27.39
C ARG A 247 17.14 -18.84 -28.01
N PHE A 248 18.34 -18.83 -27.46
CA PHE A 248 19.49 -18.30 -28.16
C PHE A 248 19.91 -19.37 -29.20
N GLU A 249 19.74 -19.08 -30.50
CA GLU A 249 20.40 -19.81 -31.56
C GLU A 249 21.88 -19.36 -31.57
N GLU A 250 22.76 -20.33 -31.31
CA GLU A 250 24.20 -20.17 -31.57
C GLU A 250 24.38 -20.13 -33.10
N ALA A 251 24.77 -18.97 -33.61
CA ALA A 251 25.28 -18.85 -34.98
C ALA A 251 26.74 -19.28 -34.97
N GLY A 252 27.07 -20.32 -35.73
CA GLY A 252 28.42 -20.80 -36.03
C GLY A 252 29.24 -19.84 -36.90
#